data_ab495f42accc7c4173a4012992e2a500
#
_entry.id   ab495f42accc7c4173a4012992e2a500
#
_cell.length_a   1.000
_cell.length_b   1.000
_cell.length_c   1.000
_cell.angle_alpha   90.00
_cell.angle_beta   90.00
_cell.angle_gamma   90.00
#
_symmetry.space_group_name_H-M   'P 1'
#
loop_
_entity.id
_entity.type
_entity.pdbx_description
1 polymer ?
#
loop_
_entity_poly.entity_id
_entity_poly.type
_entity_poly.pdbx_seq_one_letter_code
_entity_poly.pdbx_strand_id
1 'polypeptide(L)'
;MALARRTPKVGLALGSGSARGWAHIGVLQALLQEGVRPDVICGSSIGALVGAAYAAGELERFADWVGGLGLRDVLGFMDFKLSGGMLKGEKLIAFWRRNFADFDIESSPLPFGAVATDLHSGAEVWLRQGSIADAVRASIALPGLFTPVRRDDGRLLVDGGIVNPVPISLARAMGADIVIAVDLNSDILHRHMQPLVQPPGREVQAHEPAPDAPALQAEEAAAGQGGWMERVRAWMPGTDAAGAAPPRAPSMLDVMLTSVNIMQMRITRSRMAGDPPEMVVAPQLAQMELLDFHRAPEAIAEGRRATLAALPQLRRYMD
;
A
#
# COMPACT_ATOMS: atom_id res chain seq x y z
N MET A 1 -25.30 -11.87 41.03
CA MET A 1 -25.56 -11.94 39.56
C MET A 1 -24.23 -11.86 38.83
N ALA A 2 -23.74 -12.95 38.27
CA ALA A 2 -22.56 -12.90 37.41
C ALA A 2 -22.94 -12.14 36.12
N LEU A 3 -22.28 -11.02 35.86
CA LEU A 3 -22.40 -10.31 34.60
C LEU A 3 -21.99 -11.29 33.50
N ALA A 4 -22.89 -11.62 32.60
CA ALA A 4 -22.57 -12.41 31.42
C ALA A 4 -21.39 -11.72 30.70
N ARG A 5 -20.24 -12.38 30.62
CA ARG A 5 -19.09 -11.87 29.83
C ARG A 5 -19.54 -11.74 28.39
N ARG A 6 -19.59 -10.54 27.87
CA ARG A 6 -19.82 -10.28 26.46
C ARG A 6 -18.61 -10.85 25.66
N THR A 7 -18.88 -11.63 24.63
CA THR A 7 -17.84 -12.06 23.68
C THR A 7 -17.16 -10.82 23.10
N PRO A 8 -15.83 -10.71 23.15
CA PRO A 8 -15.13 -9.56 22.59
C PRO A 8 -15.29 -9.51 21.06
N LYS A 9 -15.50 -8.31 20.53
CA LYS A 9 -15.60 -8.08 19.10
C LYS A 9 -14.21 -8.02 18.47
N VAL A 10 -14.02 -8.81 17.42
CA VAL A 10 -12.77 -8.85 16.63
C VAL A 10 -12.85 -7.86 15.47
N GLY A 11 -11.93 -6.91 15.44
CA GLY A 11 -11.74 -5.99 14.32
C GLY A 11 -10.52 -6.36 13.50
N LEU A 12 -10.64 -6.27 12.18
CA LEU A 12 -9.52 -6.49 11.26
C LEU A 12 -9.14 -5.17 10.59
N ALA A 13 -7.90 -4.72 10.81
CA ALA A 13 -7.33 -3.51 10.21
C ALA A 13 -6.35 -3.90 9.09
N LEU A 14 -6.79 -3.74 7.83
CA LEU A 14 -6.03 -4.10 6.64
C LEU A 14 -5.18 -2.93 6.16
N GLY A 15 -3.87 -3.10 6.17
CA GLY A 15 -2.92 -2.06 5.83
C GLY A 15 -2.80 -1.76 4.34
N SER A 16 -2.17 -0.61 4.03
CA SER A 16 -1.74 -0.24 2.69
C SER A 16 -0.51 -1.05 2.26
N GLY A 17 -0.24 -1.14 0.96
CA GLY A 17 0.92 -1.88 0.45
C GLY A 17 0.93 -2.15 -1.05
N SER A 18 0.03 -1.52 -1.82
CA SER A 18 -0.10 -1.71 -3.28
C SER A 18 -0.23 -3.19 -3.66
N ALA A 19 0.56 -3.73 -4.59
CA ALA A 19 0.48 -5.14 -5.04
C ALA A 19 0.64 -6.17 -3.89
N ARG A 20 1.41 -5.85 -2.84
CA ARG A 20 1.55 -6.70 -1.65
C ARG A 20 0.21 -6.91 -0.92
N GLY A 21 -0.76 -6.04 -1.17
CA GLY A 21 -2.11 -6.11 -0.59
C GLY A 21 -2.88 -7.37 -0.91
N TRP A 22 -2.51 -8.11 -1.94
CA TRP A 22 -3.11 -9.41 -2.20
C TRP A 22 -2.91 -10.41 -1.06
N ALA A 23 -1.88 -10.19 -0.21
CA ALA A 23 -1.69 -10.98 1.00
C ALA A 23 -2.89 -10.91 1.97
N HIS A 24 -3.65 -9.81 1.99
CA HIS A 24 -4.86 -9.69 2.80
C HIS A 24 -5.89 -10.79 2.49
N ILE A 25 -5.97 -11.25 1.25
CA ILE A 25 -6.84 -12.36 0.84
C ILE A 25 -6.43 -13.63 1.59
N GLY A 26 -5.15 -13.97 1.57
CA GLY A 26 -4.61 -15.13 2.29
C GLY A 26 -4.76 -15.02 3.81
N VAL A 27 -4.64 -13.81 4.36
CA VAL A 27 -4.90 -13.53 5.79
C VAL A 27 -6.35 -13.84 6.12
N LEU A 28 -7.30 -13.30 5.37
CA LEU A 28 -8.74 -13.53 5.58
C LEU A 28 -9.10 -15.01 5.46
N GLN A 29 -8.62 -15.67 4.41
CA GLN A 29 -8.85 -17.11 4.20
C GLN A 29 -8.32 -17.95 5.36
N ALA A 30 -7.12 -17.66 5.87
CA ALA A 30 -6.54 -18.37 7.00
C ALA A 30 -7.32 -18.13 8.29
N LEU A 31 -7.71 -16.88 8.59
CA LEU A 31 -8.53 -16.57 9.77
C LEU A 31 -9.86 -17.33 9.73
N LEU A 32 -10.56 -17.32 8.58
CA LEU A 32 -11.84 -18.00 8.41
C LEU A 32 -11.72 -19.52 8.60
N GLN A 33 -10.66 -20.13 8.07
CA GLN A 33 -10.41 -21.58 8.22
C GLN A 33 -10.14 -21.98 9.68
N GLU A 34 -9.53 -21.09 10.45
CA GLU A 34 -9.27 -21.28 11.88
C GLU A 34 -10.46 -20.83 12.76
N GLY A 35 -11.61 -20.53 12.16
CA GLY A 35 -12.83 -20.15 12.85
C GLY A 35 -12.87 -18.72 13.36
N VAL A 36 -11.90 -17.89 13.02
CA VAL A 36 -11.86 -16.47 13.40
C VAL A 36 -12.61 -15.64 12.36
N ARG A 37 -13.75 -15.08 12.77
CA ARG A 37 -14.57 -14.19 11.93
C ARG A 37 -14.52 -12.78 12.48
N PRO A 38 -14.04 -11.80 11.68
CA PRO A 38 -14.09 -10.40 12.10
C PRO A 38 -15.54 -9.92 12.25
N ASP A 39 -15.81 -9.17 13.34
CA ASP A 39 -17.06 -8.43 13.55
C ASP A 39 -17.05 -7.05 12.90
N VAL A 40 -15.84 -6.55 12.61
CA VAL A 40 -15.58 -5.24 12.00
C VAL A 40 -14.39 -5.38 11.06
N ILE A 41 -14.47 -4.77 9.89
CA ILE A 41 -13.33 -4.70 8.97
C ILE A 41 -13.10 -3.27 8.50
N CYS A 42 -11.86 -2.84 8.52
CA CYS A 42 -11.48 -1.57 7.93
C CYS A 42 -10.16 -1.67 7.17
N GLY A 43 -9.94 -0.77 6.24
CA GLY A 43 -8.77 -0.82 5.39
C GLY A 43 -8.26 0.54 4.96
N SER A 44 -7.01 0.56 4.55
CA SER A 44 -6.33 1.70 3.91
C SER A 44 -5.78 1.26 2.56
N SER A 45 -6.04 2.05 1.51
CA SER A 45 -5.57 1.76 0.15
C SER A 45 -6.03 0.37 -0.34
N ILE A 46 -5.10 -0.48 -0.76
CA ILE A 46 -5.40 -1.86 -1.18
C ILE A 46 -6.12 -2.67 -0.08
N GLY A 47 -5.85 -2.37 1.20
CA GLY A 47 -6.57 -2.98 2.32
C GLY A 47 -8.06 -2.63 2.33
N ALA A 48 -8.43 -1.42 1.90
CA ALA A 48 -9.83 -1.04 1.72
C ALA A 48 -10.48 -1.82 0.58
N LEU A 49 -9.76 -2.05 -0.53
CA LEU A 49 -10.27 -2.82 -1.67
C LEU A 49 -10.55 -4.29 -1.29
N VAL A 50 -9.59 -4.95 -0.63
CA VAL A 50 -9.77 -6.35 -0.18
C VAL A 50 -10.83 -6.44 0.92
N GLY A 51 -10.82 -5.48 1.86
CA GLY A 51 -11.82 -5.38 2.92
C GLY A 51 -13.24 -5.22 2.38
N ALA A 52 -13.41 -4.43 1.32
CA ALA A 52 -14.71 -4.24 0.64
C ALA A 52 -15.18 -5.54 -0.01
N ALA A 53 -14.29 -6.29 -0.68
CA ALA A 53 -14.64 -7.59 -1.26
C ALA A 53 -15.10 -8.59 -0.18
N TYR A 54 -14.44 -8.59 0.96
CA TYR A 54 -14.84 -9.43 2.09
C TYR A 54 -16.17 -8.99 2.71
N ALA A 55 -16.37 -7.69 2.95
CA ALA A 55 -17.61 -7.15 3.50
C ALA A 55 -18.81 -7.40 2.57
N ALA A 56 -18.58 -7.43 1.26
CA ALA A 56 -19.57 -7.80 0.26
C ALA A 56 -19.87 -9.31 0.22
N GLY A 57 -19.14 -10.16 0.95
CA GLY A 57 -19.27 -11.61 0.87
C GLY A 57 -18.66 -12.22 -0.41
N GLU A 58 -17.84 -11.48 -1.13
CA GLU A 58 -17.31 -11.87 -2.45
C GLU A 58 -15.79 -12.18 -2.44
N LEU A 59 -15.22 -12.48 -1.26
CA LEU A 59 -13.77 -12.70 -1.11
C LEU A 59 -13.22 -13.76 -2.07
N GLU A 60 -13.89 -14.91 -2.19
CA GLU A 60 -13.38 -16.01 -3.03
C GLU A 60 -13.46 -15.66 -4.51
N ARG A 61 -14.57 -15.03 -4.95
CA ARG A 61 -14.71 -14.55 -6.33
C ARG A 61 -13.64 -13.49 -6.66
N PHE A 62 -13.35 -12.63 -5.68
CA PHE A 62 -12.30 -11.63 -5.81
C PHE A 62 -10.91 -12.28 -5.85
N ALA A 63 -10.65 -13.30 -5.03
CA ALA A 63 -9.41 -14.08 -5.04
C ALA A 63 -9.16 -14.76 -6.39
N ASP A 64 -10.21 -15.39 -6.97
CA ASP A 64 -10.13 -16.04 -8.28
C ASP A 64 -9.78 -15.02 -9.38
N TRP A 65 -10.45 -13.85 -9.37
CA TRP A 65 -10.15 -12.80 -10.32
C TRP A 65 -8.72 -12.28 -10.19
N VAL A 66 -8.27 -11.99 -8.97
CA VAL A 66 -6.91 -11.51 -8.70
C VAL A 66 -5.86 -12.55 -9.09
N GLY A 67 -6.13 -13.84 -8.80
CA GLY A 67 -5.26 -14.94 -9.16
C GLY A 67 -5.06 -15.13 -10.67
N GLY A 68 -6.04 -14.67 -11.46
CA GLY A 68 -6.00 -14.68 -12.93
C GLY A 68 -5.34 -13.46 -13.58
N LEU A 69 -4.95 -12.44 -12.78
CA LEU A 69 -4.38 -11.21 -13.34
C LEU A 69 -3.00 -11.45 -13.95
N GLY A 70 -2.92 -11.26 -15.27
CA GLY A 70 -1.66 -11.21 -15.99
C GLY A 70 -1.08 -9.79 -16.07
N LEU A 71 0.17 -9.68 -16.50
CA LEU A 71 0.83 -8.38 -16.70
C LEU A 71 0.06 -7.46 -17.66
N ARG A 72 -0.57 -8.04 -18.71
CA ARG A 72 -1.37 -7.27 -19.67
C ARG A 72 -2.64 -6.70 -19.05
N ASP A 73 -3.27 -7.42 -18.13
CA ASP A 73 -4.47 -6.97 -17.45
C ASP A 73 -4.14 -5.81 -16.51
N VAL A 74 -3.04 -5.92 -15.76
CA VAL A 74 -2.52 -4.85 -14.89
C VAL A 74 -2.27 -3.58 -15.71
N LEU A 75 -1.58 -3.70 -16.86
CA LEU A 75 -1.35 -2.57 -17.76
C LEU A 75 -2.65 -2.01 -18.34
N GLY A 76 -3.67 -2.86 -18.58
CA GLY A 76 -5.00 -2.46 -19.06
C GLY A 76 -5.78 -1.61 -18.04
N PHE A 77 -5.62 -1.87 -16.74
CA PHE A 77 -6.20 -1.06 -15.67
C PHE A 77 -5.43 0.25 -15.44
N MET A 78 -4.15 0.28 -15.80
CA MET A 78 -3.35 1.49 -15.81
C MET A 78 -3.66 2.30 -17.08
N ASP A 79 -4.55 3.30 -16.95
CA ASP A 79 -4.93 4.20 -18.04
C ASP A 79 -3.82 5.20 -18.33
N PHE A 80 -2.78 4.79 -19.04
CA PHE A 80 -1.74 5.68 -19.55
C PHE A 80 -2.31 6.60 -20.66
N LYS A 81 -3.15 7.57 -20.31
CA LYS A 81 -3.40 8.69 -21.21
C LYS A 81 -2.25 9.68 -21.08
N LEU A 82 -1.56 9.93 -22.19
CA LEU A 82 -0.41 10.84 -22.34
C LEU A 82 -0.69 12.32 -21.95
N SER A 83 -1.90 12.64 -21.52
CA SER A 83 -2.33 13.97 -21.12
C SER A 83 -2.32 14.06 -19.59
N GLY A 84 -1.17 14.39 -19.00
CA GLY A 84 -1.06 14.72 -17.57
C GLY A 84 -0.54 13.63 -16.63
N GLY A 85 -0.21 12.42 -17.11
CA GLY A 85 0.60 11.43 -16.37
C GLY A 85 -0.07 10.70 -15.20
N MET A 86 -1.34 10.96 -14.86
CA MET A 86 -2.03 10.29 -13.76
C MET A 86 -3.20 9.42 -14.25
N LEU A 87 -3.36 8.26 -13.62
CA LEU A 87 -4.45 7.33 -13.88
C LEU A 87 -5.74 7.84 -13.22
N LYS A 88 -6.86 7.86 -13.94
CA LYS A 88 -8.12 8.29 -13.34
C LYS A 88 -8.69 7.28 -12.33
N GLY A 89 -8.26 6.02 -12.36
CA GLY A 89 -8.79 4.95 -11.51
C GLY A 89 -10.26 4.59 -11.80
N GLU A 90 -10.89 5.28 -12.73
CA GLU A 90 -12.28 5.06 -13.11
C GLU A 90 -12.51 3.68 -13.72
N LYS A 91 -11.52 3.15 -14.46
CA LYS A 91 -11.63 1.81 -15.04
C LYS A 91 -11.69 0.71 -13.98
N LEU A 92 -10.88 0.81 -12.94
CA LEU A 92 -10.90 -0.15 -11.84
C LEU A 92 -12.25 -0.11 -11.12
N ILE A 93 -12.77 1.08 -10.84
CA ILE A 93 -14.08 1.24 -10.16
C ILE A 93 -15.25 0.86 -11.08
N ALA A 94 -15.19 1.20 -12.38
CA ALA A 94 -16.20 0.75 -13.33
C ALA A 94 -16.16 -0.78 -13.51
N PHE A 95 -14.97 -1.39 -13.45
CA PHE A 95 -14.85 -2.84 -13.42
C PHE A 95 -15.43 -3.41 -12.13
N TRP A 96 -15.12 -2.82 -10.96
CA TRP A 96 -15.72 -3.21 -9.69
C TRP A 96 -17.23 -3.20 -9.75
N ARG A 97 -17.85 -2.07 -10.11
CA ARG A 97 -19.31 -1.91 -10.20
C ARG A 97 -19.98 -2.88 -11.16
N ARG A 98 -19.28 -3.35 -12.19
CA ARG A 98 -19.84 -4.35 -13.14
C ARG A 98 -19.70 -5.78 -12.66
N ASN A 99 -18.69 -6.07 -11.86
CA ASN A 99 -18.34 -7.44 -11.51
C ASN A 99 -18.51 -7.76 -10.03
N PHE A 100 -18.57 -6.78 -9.15
CA PHE A 100 -18.73 -6.93 -7.71
C PHE A 100 -19.88 -6.07 -7.20
N ALA A 101 -20.37 -6.41 -6.01
CA ALA A 101 -21.46 -5.64 -5.42
C ALA A 101 -20.99 -4.22 -5.04
N ASP A 102 -21.75 -3.22 -5.48
CA ASP A 102 -21.65 -1.84 -5.00
C ASP A 102 -22.95 -1.52 -4.23
N PHE A 103 -22.79 -1.20 -2.96
CA PHE A 103 -23.90 -0.89 -2.04
C PHE A 103 -23.45 0.18 -1.04
N ASP A 104 -24.42 0.76 -0.36
CA ASP A 104 -24.10 1.71 0.71
C ASP A 104 -23.52 1.00 1.92
N ILE A 105 -22.39 1.52 2.41
CA ILE A 105 -21.61 0.94 3.53
C ILE A 105 -22.49 0.68 4.76
N GLU A 106 -23.48 1.57 5.01
CA GLU A 106 -24.40 1.46 6.13
C GLU A 106 -25.31 0.22 6.03
N SER A 107 -25.52 -0.29 4.83
CA SER A 107 -26.31 -1.50 4.58
C SER A 107 -25.47 -2.77 4.54
N SER A 108 -24.15 -2.66 4.77
CA SER A 108 -23.26 -3.81 4.78
C SER A 108 -23.61 -4.79 5.91
N PRO A 109 -23.68 -6.10 5.61
CA PRO A 109 -23.89 -7.12 6.64
C PRO A 109 -22.72 -7.19 7.63
N LEU A 110 -21.53 -6.77 7.24
CA LEU A 110 -20.36 -6.63 8.07
C LEU A 110 -19.98 -5.14 8.12
N PRO A 111 -19.87 -4.53 9.32
CA PRO A 111 -19.41 -3.15 9.46
C PRO A 111 -18.06 -2.95 8.76
N PHE A 112 -18.07 -2.03 7.76
CA PHE A 112 -16.92 -1.70 6.94
C PHE A 112 -16.53 -0.22 7.09
N GLY A 113 -15.23 0.06 6.99
CA GLY A 113 -14.71 1.42 6.93
C GLY A 113 -13.42 1.51 6.11
N ALA A 114 -13.26 2.59 5.38
CA ALA A 114 -12.02 2.89 4.66
C ALA A 114 -11.42 4.21 5.14
N VAL A 115 -10.10 4.32 5.05
CA VAL A 115 -9.38 5.56 5.34
C VAL A 115 -9.01 6.26 4.04
N ALA A 116 -9.19 7.58 4.01
CA ALA A 116 -8.62 8.47 3.00
C ALA A 116 -7.93 9.65 3.69
N THR A 117 -7.18 10.42 2.93
CA THR A 117 -6.50 11.64 3.40
C THR A 117 -7.10 12.85 2.69
N ASP A 118 -7.50 13.87 3.44
CA ASP A 118 -7.84 15.17 2.86
C ASP A 118 -6.57 15.86 2.36
N LEU A 119 -6.52 16.14 1.06
CA LEU A 119 -5.31 16.66 0.41
C LEU A 119 -4.91 18.05 0.90
N HIS A 120 -5.87 18.87 1.32
CA HIS A 120 -5.61 20.26 1.71
C HIS A 120 -5.15 20.38 3.17
N SER A 121 -5.79 19.60 4.06
CA SER A 121 -5.52 19.67 5.50
C SER A 121 -4.56 18.61 6.00
N GLY A 122 -4.34 17.52 5.23
CA GLY A 122 -3.64 16.32 5.69
C GLY A 122 -4.43 15.50 6.72
N ALA A 123 -5.68 15.86 6.98
CA ALA A 123 -6.51 15.17 7.97
C ALA A 123 -6.92 13.77 7.51
N GLU A 124 -7.01 12.86 8.47
CA GLU A 124 -7.57 11.53 8.27
C GLU A 124 -9.09 11.61 8.10
N VAL A 125 -9.59 10.97 7.05
CA VAL A 125 -11.03 10.90 6.74
C VAL A 125 -11.49 9.45 6.80
N TRP A 126 -12.47 9.17 7.67
CA TRP A 126 -13.10 7.86 7.79
C TRP A 126 -14.32 7.77 6.89
N LEU A 127 -14.25 6.90 5.91
CA LEU A 127 -15.30 6.63 4.94
C LEU A 127 -16.10 5.42 5.44
N ARG A 128 -17.24 5.70 6.09
CA ARG A 128 -18.11 4.71 6.71
C ARG A 128 -19.55 4.82 6.25
N GLN A 129 -19.80 5.65 5.22
CA GLN A 129 -21.11 5.94 4.68
C GLN A 129 -21.03 6.15 3.17
N GLY A 130 -22.15 5.85 2.49
CA GLY A 130 -22.29 5.95 1.04
C GLY A 130 -21.69 4.76 0.29
N SER A 131 -21.54 4.87 -1.04
CA SER A 131 -21.07 3.77 -1.89
C SER A 131 -19.72 3.21 -1.45
N ILE A 132 -19.67 1.88 -1.26
CA ILE A 132 -18.43 1.16 -0.91
C ILE A 132 -17.37 1.32 -2.00
N ALA A 133 -17.78 1.33 -3.28
CA ALA A 133 -16.89 1.55 -4.41
C ALA A 133 -16.26 2.94 -4.39
N ASP A 134 -17.03 3.99 -4.04
CA ASP A 134 -16.52 5.36 -3.94
C ASP A 134 -15.57 5.51 -2.75
N ALA A 135 -15.85 4.86 -1.64
CA ALA A 135 -14.95 4.82 -0.49
C ALA A 135 -13.61 4.14 -0.84
N VAL A 136 -13.67 3.00 -1.52
CA VAL A 136 -12.47 2.31 -2.02
C VAL A 136 -11.71 3.20 -3.00
N ARG A 137 -12.41 3.85 -3.96
CA ARG A 137 -11.80 4.74 -4.95
C ARG A 137 -11.01 5.88 -4.30
N ALA A 138 -11.56 6.48 -3.25
CA ALA A 138 -10.88 7.54 -2.50
C ALA A 138 -9.67 6.99 -1.74
N SER A 139 -9.84 5.83 -1.09
CA SER A 139 -8.79 5.20 -0.28
C SER A 139 -7.57 4.74 -1.09
N ILE A 140 -7.76 4.34 -2.37
CA ILE A 140 -6.67 3.91 -3.26
C ILE A 140 -6.07 5.04 -4.11
N ALA A 141 -6.45 6.29 -3.90
CA ALA A 141 -6.03 7.44 -4.72
C ALA A 141 -4.57 7.85 -4.44
N LEU A 142 -3.62 6.94 -4.71
CA LEU A 142 -2.19 7.15 -4.47
C LEU A 142 -1.64 8.28 -5.36
N PRO A 143 -1.07 9.35 -4.76
CA PRO A 143 -0.45 10.43 -5.51
C PRO A 143 0.65 9.96 -6.46
N GLY A 144 0.66 10.52 -7.67
CA GLY A 144 1.57 10.10 -8.74
C GLY A 144 1.06 8.90 -9.54
N LEU A 145 0.11 8.11 -9.00
CA LEU A 145 -0.51 7.00 -9.71
C LEU A 145 -1.96 7.31 -10.07
N PHE A 146 -2.78 7.73 -9.11
CA PHE A 146 -4.21 8.03 -9.32
C PHE A 146 -4.56 9.48 -9.05
N THR A 147 -5.57 9.99 -9.79
CA THR A 147 -6.11 11.32 -9.52
C THR A 147 -6.83 11.39 -8.18
N PRO A 148 -6.74 12.51 -7.44
CA PRO A 148 -7.54 12.76 -6.25
C PRO A 148 -9.04 12.62 -6.54
N VAL A 149 -9.81 12.23 -5.52
CA VAL A 149 -11.26 12.13 -5.60
C VAL A 149 -11.90 13.37 -4.99
N ARG A 150 -12.72 14.08 -5.78
CA ARG A 150 -13.50 15.20 -5.27
C ARG A 150 -14.81 14.71 -4.65
N ARG A 151 -15.08 15.13 -3.41
CA ARG A 151 -16.36 14.89 -2.74
C ARG A 151 -17.33 16.07 -2.95
N ASP A 152 -18.62 15.82 -2.66
CA ASP A 152 -19.67 16.82 -2.76
C ASP A 152 -19.47 18.01 -1.82
N ASP A 153 -18.80 17.79 -0.68
CA ASP A 153 -18.41 18.83 0.27
C ASP A 153 -17.18 19.66 -0.18
N GLY A 154 -16.68 19.43 -1.39
CA GLY A 154 -15.56 20.15 -2.01
C GLY A 154 -14.17 19.61 -1.63
N ARG A 155 -14.06 18.71 -0.67
CA ARG A 155 -12.78 18.09 -0.28
C ARG A 155 -12.18 17.27 -1.43
N LEU A 156 -10.85 17.29 -1.52
CA LEU A 156 -10.08 16.42 -2.40
C LEU A 156 -9.43 15.32 -1.56
N LEU A 157 -9.81 14.08 -1.82
CA LEU A 157 -9.30 12.93 -1.11
C LEU A 157 -8.21 12.21 -1.90
N VAL A 158 -7.17 11.80 -1.19
CA VAL A 158 -6.07 10.97 -1.68
C VAL A 158 -5.91 9.74 -0.78
N ASP A 159 -4.98 8.85 -1.13
CA ASP A 159 -4.76 7.55 -0.48
C ASP A 159 -4.67 7.65 1.05
N GLY A 160 -5.36 6.73 1.72
CA GLY A 160 -5.39 6.66 3.18
C GLY A 160 -4.06 6.29 3.81
N GLY A 161 -3.21 5.57 3.08
CA GLY A 161 -1.88 5.19 3.55
C GLY A 161 -0.93 6.37 3.82
N ILE A 162 -1.28 7.57 3.37
CA ILE A 162 -0.51 8.79 3.65
C ILE A 162 -0.65 9.21 5.12
N VAL A 163 -1.83 9.00 5.72
CA VAL A 163 -2.13 9.47 7.09
C VAL A 163 -2.28 8.32 8.08
N ASN A 164 -2.87 7.19 7.67
CA ASN A 164 -3.08 6.02 8.53
C ASN A 164 -2.93 4.72 7.71
N PRO A 165 -1.69 4.26 7.52
CA PRO A 165 -1.43 3.10 6.68
C PRO A 165 -2.03 1.79 7.19
N VAL A 166 -2.13 1.61 8.52
CA VAL A 166 -2.79 0.46 9.16
C VAL A 166 -3.84 0.99 10.14
N PRO A 167 -5.14 0.95 9.80
CA PRO A 167 -6.16 1.75 10.46
C PRO A 167 -6.70 1.12 11.76
N ILE A 168 -5.81 0.86 12.74
CA ILE A 168 -6.16 0.29 14.06
C ILE A 168 -7.18 1.18 14.78
N SER A 169 -6.93 2.50 14.79
CA SER A 169 -7.81 3.49 15.43
C SER A 169 -9.22 3.47 14.84
N LEU A 170 -9.37 3.25 13.54
CA LEU A 170 -10.68 3.12 12.90
C LEU A 170 -11.39 1.83 13.35
N ALA A 171 -10.68 0.68 13.40
CA ALA A 171 -11.26 -0.56 13.89
C ALA A 171 -11.79 -0.41 15.33
N ARG A 172 -11.02 0.24 16.22
CA ARG A 172 -11.46 0.54 17.59
C ARG A 172 -12.65 1.48 17.64
N ALA A 173 -12.64 2.54 16.83
CA ALA A 173 -13.76 3.49 16.74
C ALA A 173 -15.04 2.84 16.16
N MET A 174 -14.91 1.76 15.42
CA MET A 174 -16.03 0.93 14.95
C MET A 174 -16.47 -0.12 15.96
N GLY A 175 -15.85 -0.16 17.15
CA GLY A 175 -16.26 -0.98 18.27
C GLY A 175 -15.54 -2.32 18.43
N ALA A 176 -14.36 -2.48 17.81
CA ALA A 176 -13.52 -3.64 18.04
C ALA A 176 -12.91 -3.62 19.47
N ASP A 177 -13.03 -4.73 20.18
CA ASP A 177 -12.37 -4.95 21.48
C ASP A 177 -10.97 -5.55 21.29
N ILE A 178 -10.81 -6.39 20.26
CA ILE A 178 -9.55 -7.01 19.83
C ILE A 178 -9.27 -6.59 18.40
N VAL A 179 -8.12 -6.01 18.12
CA VAL A 179 -7.72 -5.61 16.77
C VAL A 179 -6.61 -6.51 16.25
N ILE A 180 -6.87 -7.13 15.09
CA ILE A 180 -5.88 -7.83 14.28
C ILE A 180 -5.42 -6.83 13.21
N ALA A 181 -4.17 -6.39 13.28
CA ALA A 181 -3.57 -5.48 12.31
C ALA A 181 -2.75 -6.25 11.28
N VAL A 182 -2.94 -5.95 9.99
CA VAL A 182 -2.13 -6.54 8.91
C VAL A 182 -1.20 -5.47 8.36
N ASP A 183 0.10 -5.59 8.64
CA ASP A 183 1.14 -4.66 8.20
C ASP A 183 2.00 -5.29 7.09
N LEU A 184 1.81 -4.80 5.86
CA LEU A 184 2.50 -5.27 4.67
C LEU A 184 3.87 -4.59 4.43
N ASN A 185 4.23 -3.63 5.28
CA ASN A 185 5.41 -2.80 5.09
C ASN A 185 6.49 -3.06 6.16
N SER A 186 6.24 -3.96 7.10
CA SER A 186 7.12 -4.21 8.25
C SER A 186 8.51 -4.73 7.87
N ASP A 187 8.62 -5.51 6.80
CA ASP A 187 9.86 -6.16 6.35
C ASP A 187 10.69 -5.33 5.35
N ILE A 188 10.15 -4.22 4.84
CA ILE A 188 10.85 -3.37 3.84
C ILE A 188 12.15 -2.80 4.40
N LEU A 189 12.22 -2.52 5.71
CA LEU A 189 13.44 -2.05 6.34
C LEU A 189 14.59 -3.06 6.28
N HIS A 190 14.29 -4.35 6.37
CA HIS A 190 15.32 -5.38 6.29
C HIS A 190 15.99 -5.41 4.92
N ARG A 191 15.28 -5.05 3.85
CA ARG A 191 15.83 -4.91 2.50
C ARG A 191 16.84 -3.76 2.40
N HIS A 192 16.56 -2.65 3.08
CA HIS A 192 17.43 -1.46 3.07
C HIS A 192 18.50 -1.48 4.16
N MET A 193 18.39 -2.36 5.16
CA MET A 193 19.36 -2.54 6.24
C MET A 193 20.34 -3.69 6.00
N GLN A 194 20.27 -4.39 4.87
CA GLN A 194 21.42 -5.22 4.49
C GLN A 194 22.61 -4.28 4.35
N PRO A 195 23.69 -4.49 5.13
CA PRO A 195 24.89 -3.68 4.95
C PRO A 195 25.25 -3.80 3.47
N LEU A 196 25.39 -2.68 2.78
CA LEU A 196 26.17 -2.68 1.55
C LEU A 196 27.45 -3.39 1.92
N VAL A 197 27.68 -4.59 1.41
CA VAL A 197 28.95 -5.31 1.59
C VAL A 197 29.98 -4.38 0.98
N GLN A 198 30.58 -3.56 1.84
CA GLN A 198 31.71 -2.72 1.43
C GLN A 198 32.80 -3.70 1.03
N PRO A 199 33.34 -3.61 -0.18
CA PRO A 199 34.51 -4.35 -0.51
C PRO A 199 35.59 -3.98 0.56
N PRO A 200 36.29 -4.95 1.12
CA PRO A 200 37.27 -4.69 2.18
C PRO A 200 38.29 -3.69 1.65
N GLY A 201 38.40 -2.50 2.27
CA GLY A 201 39.48 -1.57 2.03
C GLY A 201 39.17 -0.13 1.65
N ARG A 202 37.93 0.37 1.82
CA ARG A 202 37.72 1.82 1.69
C ARG A 202 37.19 2.39 3.00
N GLU A 203 38.14 2.93 3.80
CA GLU A 203 37.78 3.80 4.93
C GLU A 203 37.01 5.01 4.37
N VAL A 204 35.78 5.20 4.84
CA VAL A 204 35.03 6.44 4.60
C VAL A 204 35.67 7.51 5.46
N GLN A 205 36.58 8.29 4.87
CA GLN A 205 37.01 9.54 5.49
C GLN A 205 35.78 10.41 5.67
N ALA A 206 35.48 10.74 6.92
CA ALA A 206 34.45 11.73 7.24
C ALA A 206 34.79 13.01 6.47
N HIS A 207 33.91 13.42 5.57
CA HIS A 207 34.06 14.69 4.88
C HIS A 207 33.79 15.79 5.92
N GLU A 208 34.84 16.45 6.38
CA GLU A 208 34.68 17.74 7.04
C GLU A 208 34.04 18.72 6.05
N PRO A 209 33.11 19.56 6.49
CA PRO A 209 32.53 20.56 5.60
C PRO A 209 33.60 21.50 5.11
N ALA A 210 33.78 21.57 3.78
CA ALA A 210 34.74 22.48 3.17
C ALA A 210 34.32 23.94 3.50
N PRO A 211 35.26 24.80 3.90
CA PRO A 211 34.97 26.21 4.05
C PRO A 211 34.78 26.83 2.68
N ASP A 212 33.66 27.59 2.54
CA ASP A 212 33.37 28.56 1.51
C ASP A 212 33.43 28.09 0.04
N ALA A 213 32.28 27.64 -0.48
CA ALA A 213 32.06 27.57 -1.91
C ALA A 213 31.83 28.98 -2.48
N PRO A 214 32.61 29.40 -3.48
CA PRO A 214 32.34 30.68 -4.16
C PRO A 214 31.04 30.61 -4.94
N ALA A 215 30.30 31.72 -4.92
CA ALA A 215 29.04 31.94 -5.64
C ALA A 215 29.16 31.50 -7.10
N LEU A 216 28.17 30.70 -7.55
CA LEU A 216 27.98 30.35 -8.95
C LEU A 216 27.70 31.65 -9.74
N GLN A 217 28.73 32.17 -10.41
CA GLN A 217 28.56 33.12 -11.50
C GLN A 217 28.10 32.37 -12.74
N ALA A 218 26.99 32.83 -13.30
CA ALA A 218 26.42 32.34 -14.53
C ALA A 218 27.43 32.50 -15.68
N GLU A 219 27.89 31.39 -16.25
CA GLU A 219 28.47 31.38 -17.58
C GLU A 219 27.40 31.04 -18.62
N GLU A 220 26.74 32.06 -19.14
CA GLU A 220 26.19 32.05 -20.48
C GLU A 220 27.37 32.21 -21.44
N ALA A 221 27.70 31.20 -22.21
CA ALA A 221 28.19 31.30 -23.58
C ALA A 221 28.75 29.93 -24.06
N ALA A 222 28.04 29.31 -24.97
CA ALA A 222 28.52 28.74 -26.23
C ALA A 222 27.50 27.74 -26.77
N ALA A 223 26.52 28.21 -27.49
CA ALA A 223 25.70 27.41 -28.39
C ALA A 223 26.55 26.90 -29.54
N GLY A 224 27.11 25.70 -29.40
CA GLY A 224 27.71 24.94 -30.48
C GLY A 224 26.71 23.86 -30.95
N GLN A 225 26.29 23.97 -32.21
CA GLN A 225 25.41 22.99 -32.89
C GLN A 225 26.14 21.66 -32.99
N GLY A 226 25.64 20.61 -32.31
CA GLY A 226 26.16 19.25 -32.36
C GLY A 226 25.76 18.32 -31.22
N GLY A 227 25.27 18.83 -30.11
CA GLY A 227 25.30 18.12 -28.83
C GLY A 227 24.11 17.21 -28.47
N TRP A 228 22.95 17.26 -29.13
CA TRP A 228 21.81 16.45 -28.71
C TRP A 228 21.82 15.04 -29.28
N MET A 229 22.30 14.85 -30.51
CA MET A 229 22.40 13.51 -31.11
C MET A 229 23.52 12.66 -30.50
N GLU A 230 24.63 13.25 -30.05
CA GLU A 230 25.68 12.54 -29.30
C GLU A 230 25.18 12.11 -27.91
N ARG A 231 24.41 12.96 -27.24
CA ARG A 231 23.75 12.60 -25.97
C ARG A 231 22.70 11.50 -26.12
N VAL A 232 21.94 11.50 -27.22
CA VAL A 232 21.00 10.42 -27.54
C VAL A 232 21.73 9.14 -27.92
N ARG A 233 22.89 9.23 -28.59
CA ARG A 233 23.70 8.05 -28.98
C ARG A 233 24.40 7.42 -27.77
N ALA A 234 24.79 8.20 -26.77
CA ALA A 234 25.30 7.70 -25.48
C ALA A 234 24.21 7.01 -24.63
N TRP A 235 22.94 7.19 -24.98
CA TRP A 235 21.77 6.56 -24.34
C TRP A 235 21.33 5.25 -25.01
N MET A 236 21.88 4.93 -26.20
CA MET A 236 21.63 3.63 -26.85
C MET A 236 22.63 2.60 -26.35
N PRO A 237 22.20 1.45 -25.82
CA PRO A 237 23.13 0.41 -25.41
C PRO A 237 23.84 -0.16 -26.64
N GLY A 238 25.12 0.12 -26.75
CA GLY A 238 26.00 -0.56 -27.67
C GLY A 238 26.11 -2.04 -27.30
N THR A 239 25.85 -2.90 -28.24
CA THR A 239 26.18 -4.32 -28.17
C THR A 239 27.71 -4.46 -28.11
N ASP A 240 28.22 -4.78 -26.91
CA ASP A 240 29.40 -5.63 -26.66
C ASP A 240 30.02 -5.28 -25.28
N ALA A 241 29.83 -6.17 -24.35
CA ALA A 241 30.78 -6.62 -23.32
C ALA A 241 30.02 -7.25 -22.15
N ALA A 242 30.36 -8.49 -21.84
CA ALA A 242 29.93 -9.21 -20.64
C ALA A 242 30.53 -8.57 -19.38
N GLY A 243 29.86 -7.55 -18.87
CA GLY A 243 30.12 -6.91 -17.59
C GLY A 243 28.76 -6.57 -17.00
N ALA A 244 28.54 -6.88 -15.71
CA ALA A 244 27.30 -6.54 -15.01
C ALA A 244 26.96 -5.06 -15.26
N ALA A 245 25.83 -4.80 -15.92
CA ALA A 245 25.37 -3.44 -16.18
C ALA A 245 25.29 -2.69 -14.84
N PRO A 246 25.75 -1.43 -14.76
CA PRO A 246 25.63 -0.64 -13.55
C PRO A 246 24.16 -0.58 -13.14
N PRO A 247 23.83 -0.60 -11.82
CA PRO A 247 22.46 -0.55 -11.36
C PRO A 247 21.76 0.68 -11.98
N ARG A 248 20.65 0.43 -12.64
CA ARG A 248 19.88 1.47 -13.33
C ARG A 248 19.44 2.50 -12.30
N ALA A 249 19.72 3.78 -12.55
CA ALA A 249 19.27 4.85 -11.67
C ALA A 249 17.73 4.78 -11.53
N PRO A 250 17.17 4.89 -10.30
CA PRO A 250 15.74 4.82 -10.09
C PRO A 250 15.03 5.95 -10.84
N SER A 251 13.87 5.65 -11.43
CA SER A 251 13.02 6.69 -12.04
C SER A 251 12.46 7.63 -10.97
N MET A 252 11.99 8.82 -11.36
CA MET A 252 11.33 9.74 -10.42
C MET A 252 10.11 9.07 -9.76
N LEU A 253 9.36 8.27 -10.50
CA LEU A 253 8.22 7.51 -9.97
C LEU A 253 8.66 6.49 -8.93
N ASP A 254 9.75 5.75 -9.17
CA ASP A 254 10.30 4.79 -8.21
C ASP A 254 10.73 5.48 -6.91
N VAL A 255 11.36 6.65 -7.02
CA VAL A 255 11.76 7.45 -5.86
C VAL A 255 10.54 7.91 -5.07
N MET A 256 9.50 8.43 -5.75
CA MET A 256 8.25 8.86 -5.10
C MET A 256 7.56 7.69 -4.38
N LEU A 257 7.37 6.56 -5.05
CA LEU A 257 6.71 5.39 -4.48
C LEU A 257 7.49 4.82 -3.30
N THR A 258 8.82 4.75 -3.41
CA THR A 258 9.69 4.32 -2.31
C THR A 258 9.62 5.28 -1.12
N SER A 259 9.60 6.59 -1.37
CA SER A 259 9.46 7.60 -0.31
C SER A 259 8.13 7.47 0.43
N VAL A 260 7.03 7.25 -0.30
CA VAL A 260 5.71 6.98 0.30
C VAL A 260 5.77 5.74 1.19
N ASN A 261 6.39 4.65 0.75
CA ASN A 261 6.55 3.44 1.56
C ASN A 261 7.32 3.69 2.86
N ILE A 262 8.43 4.44 2.76
CA ILE A 262 9.23 4.80 3.95
C ILE A 262 8.39 5.61 4.93
N MET A 263 7.63 6.60 4.44
CA MET A 263 6.72 7.39 5.28
C MET A 263 5.63 6.53 5.92
N GLN A 264 4.94 5.69 5.14
CA GLN A 264 3.90 4.78 5.64
C GLN A 264 4.43 3.89 6.78
N MET A 265 5.59 3.29 6.59
CA MET A 265 6.21 2.46 7.62
C MET A 265 6.52 3.26 8.90
N ARG A 266 7.05 4.48 8.77
CA ARG A 266 7.33 5.36 9.92
C ARG A 266 6.04 5.74 10.65
N ILE A 267 5.00 6.10 9.91
CA ILE A 267 3.68 6.44 10.46
C ILE A 267 3.08 5.23 11.19
N THR A 268 3.09 4.04 10.56
CA THR A 268 2.59 2.80 11.16
C THR A 268 3.26 2.52 12.51
N ARG A 269 4.58 2.58 12.57
CA ARG A 269 5.34 2.37 13.82
C ARG A 269 4.99 3.39 14.89
N SER A 270 4.90 4.66 14.52
CA SER A 270 4.55 5.73 15.45
C SER A 270 3.13 5.54 16.00
N ARG A 271 2.16 5.18 15.15
CA ARG A 271 0.78 4.96 15.57
C ARG A 271 0.64 3.70 16.44
N MET A 272 1.28 2.59 16.06
CA MET A 272 1.25 1.36 16.84
C MET A 272 1.95 1.50 18.21
N ALA A 273 2.89 2.44 18.37
CA ALA A 273 3.47 2.74 19.67
C ALA A 273 2.49 3.41 20.62
N GLY A 274 1.53 4.19 20.09
CA GLY A 274 0.49 4.87 20.89
C GLY A 274 -0.82 4.08 21.04
N ASP A 275 -1.12 3.24 20.03
CA ASP A 275 -2.34 2.40 19.97
C ASP A 275 -1.97 1.02 19.44
N PRO A 276 -1.36 0.15 20.29
CA PRO A 276 -0.93 -1.18 19.85
C PRO A 276 -2.14 -2.09 19.59
N PRO A 277 -2.13 -2.87 18.49
CA PRO A 277 -3.13 -3.91 18.27
C PRO A 277 -2.80 -5.15 19.12
N GLU A 278 -3.79 -5.99 19.37
CA GLU A 278 -3.62 -7.25 20.11
C GLU A 278 -2.83 -8.29 19.31
N MET A 279 -2.93 -8.23 17.98
CA MET A 279 -2.16 -9.10 17.08
C MET A 279 -1.70 -8.33 15.83
N VAL A 280 -0.45 -8.55 15.43
CA VAL A 280 0.08 -8.08 14.15
C VAL A 280 0.36 -9.29 13.24
N VAL A 281 -0.24 -9.29 12.06
CA VAL A 281 0.14 -10.17 10.96
C VAL A 281 1.05 -9.40 10.01
N ALA A 282 2.27 -9.87 9.85
CA ALA A 282 3.32 -9.20 9.07
C ALA A 282 3.85 -10.13 7.96
N PRO A 283 3.17 -10.21 6.80
CA PRO A 283 3.64 -10.97 5.65
C PRO A 283 4.99 -10.44 5.15
N GLN A 284 5.90 -11.36 4.80
CA GLN A 284 7.24 -11.01 4.33
C GLN A 284 7.26 -10.93 2.81
N LEU A 285 7.11 -9.72 2.28
CA LEU A 285 6.92 -9.43 0.87
C LEU A 285 7.93 -8.40 0.33
N ALA A 286 9.09 -8.25 1.00
CA ALA A 286 10.14 -7.29 0.59
C ALA A 286 10.61 -7.50 -0.85
N GLN A 287 10.51 -8.73 -1.39
CA GLN A 287 10.87 -9.07 -2.77
C GLN A 287 9.82 -8.67 -3.81
N MET A 288 8.61 -8.23 -3.39
CA MET A 288 7.57 -7.74 -4.29
C MET A 288 7.65 -6.23 -4.44
N GLU A 289 7.69 -5.80 -5.70
CA GLU A 289 7.60 -4.38 -6.05
C GLU A 289 6.14 -3.87 -5.90
N LEU A 290 5.98 -2.56 -5.83
CA LEU A 290 4.66 -1.94 -5.62
C LEU A 290 3.66 -2.23 -6.73
N LEU A 291 4.13 -2.46 -7.95
CA LEU A 291 3.30 -2.68 -9.14
C LEU A 291 3.24 -4.15 -9.59
N ASP A 292 3.76 -5.08 -8.80
CA ASP A 292 3.77 -6.52 -9.09
C ASP A 292 2.39 -7.18 -8.89
N PHE A 293 1.32 -6.54 -9.31
CA PHE A 293 -0.05 -7.04 -9.15
C PHE A 293 -0.30 -8.42 -9.78
N HIS A 294 0.53 -8.81 -10.75
CA HIS A 294 0.49 -10.12 -11.39
C HIS A 294 1.05 -11.27 -10.52
N ARG A 295 1.69 -10.96 -9.37
CA ARG A 295 2.23 -11.95 -8.43
C ARG A 295 1.26 -12.25 -7.27
N ALA A 296 -0.02 -12.16 -7.54
CA ALA A 296 -1.04 -12.35 -6.52
C ALA A 296 -0.99 -13.72 -5.82
N PRO A 297 -0.81 -14.86 -6.51
CA PRO A 297 -0.75 -16.15 -5.84
C PRO A 297 0.35 -16.25 -4.77
N GLU A 298 1.50 -15.64 -5.01
CA GLU A 298 2.62 -15.59 -4.07
C GLU A 298 2.28 -14.77 -2.83
N ALA A 299 1.69 -13.58 -3.03
CA ALA A 299 1.28 -12.72 -1.92
C ALA A 299 0.19 -13.38 -1.06
N ILE A 300 -0.81 -14.01 -1.68
CA ILE A 300 -1.89 -14.74 -0.99
C ILE A 300 -1.31 -15.88 -0.14
N ALA A 301 -0.39 -16.67 -0.70
CA ALA A 301 0.26 -17.77 0.02
C ALA A 301 1.05 -17.25 1.23
N GLU A 302 1.78 -16.15 1.08
CA GLU A 302 2.53 -15.54 2.17
C GLU A 302 1.63 -14.96 3.25
N GLY A 303 0.52 -14.28 2.87
CA GLY A 303 -0.48 -13.80 3.82
C GLY A 303 -1.04 -14.92 4.69
N ARG A 304 -1.37 -16.06 4.07
CA ARG A 304 -1.82 -17.26 4.76
C ARG A 304 -0.75 -17.80 5.74
N ARG A 305 0.50 -17.91 5.28
CA ARG A 305 1.62 -18.39 6.11
C ARG A 305 1.83 -17.48 7.33
N ALA A 306 1.86 -16.18 7.12
CA ALA A 306 2.06 -15.19 8.19
C ALA A 306 0.93 -15.25 9.23
N THR A 307 -0.32 -15.43 8.79
CA THR A 307 -1.47 -15.56 9.69
C THR A 307 -1.36 -16.79 10.57
N LEU A 308 -1.09 -17.95 9.97
CA LEU A 308 -0.95 -19.20 10.73
C LEU A 308 0.17 -19.13 11.78
N ALA A 309 1.26 -18.42 11.47
CA ALA A 309 2.35 -18.19 12.41
C ALA A 309 1.95 -17.25 13.58
N ALA A 310 1.05 -16.31 13.36
CA ALA A 310 0.60 -15.33 14.36
C ALA A 310 -0.57 -15.82 15.22
N LEU A 311 -1.34 -16.83 14.77
CA LEU A 311 -2.54 -17.34 15.45
C LEU A 311 -2.34 -17.72 16.93
N PRO A 312 -1.22 -18.32 17.37
CA PRO A 312 -1.04 -18.64 18.78
C PRO A 312 -1.09 -17.42 19.71
N GLN A 313 -0.75 -16.23 19.19
CA GLN A 313 -0.89 -14.97 19.92
C GLN A 313 -2.37 -14.60 20.10
N LEU A 314 -3.19 -14.73 19.04
CA LEU A 314 -4.60 -14.37 19.07
C LEU A 314 -5.40 -15.21 20.06
N ARG A 315 -5.13 -16.50 20.14
CA ARG A 315 -5.85 -17.42 21.05
C ARG A 315 -5.80 -16.97 22.51
N ARG A 316 -4.72 -16.28 22.94
CA ARG A 316 -4.59 -15.75 24.30
C ARG A 316 -5.58 -14.63 24.63
N TYR A 317 -6.17 -14.00 23.63
CA TYR A 317 -7.15 -12.92 23.79
C TYR A 317 -8.59 -13.41 23.62
N MET A 318 -8.79 -14.61 23.07
CA MET A 318 -10.11 -15.19 22.79
C MET A 318 -10.57 -16.16 23.89
N ASP A 319 -9.64 -16.73 24.66
CA ASP A 319 -9.89 -17.57 25.86
C ASP A 319 -10.16 -16.67 27.10
#